data_1cdb9072099b6f92d1c4f095c1943ca7
#
_entry.id   1cdb9072099b6f92d1c4f095c1943ca7
#
_cell.length_a   1.000
_cell.length_b   1.000
_cell.length_c   1.000
_cell.angle_alpha   90.00
_cell.angle_beta   90.00
_cell.angle_gamma   90.00
#
_symmetry.space_group_name_H-M   'P 1'
#
loop_
_entity.id
_entity.type
_entity.pdbx_description
1 polymer ?
#
loop_
_entity_poly.entity_id
_entity_poly.type
_entity_poly.pdbx_seq_one_letter_code
_entity_poly.pdbx_strand_id
1 'polypeptide(L)'
;MEFEKVYNHLEIEDKWYKFWLEKKYFEANNRSQKESYVIVMPPPNITGILTMGHVLNNTFQDIIIRMKRMEGYEVLWLPGIDHAGIATQNVVEKEIAKEGKTRFDLGREEFLKRVWEWKEKYGDI
;
A
#
# COMPACT_ATOMS: atom_id res chain seq x y z
N MET A 1 -36.32 1.75 11.72
CA MET A 1 -35.31 1.65 10.65
C MET A 1 -35.25 0.18 10.28
N GLU A 2 -35.70 -0.16 9.08
CA GLU A 2 -35.63 -1.55 8.60
C GLU A 2 -34.26 -1.75 7.95
N PHE A 3 -33.52 -2.76 8.40
CA PHE A 3 -32.26 -3.13 7.76
C PHE A 3 -32.54 -4.05 6.57
N GLU A 4 -31.78 -3.87 5.51
CA GLU A 4 -31.83 -4.79 4.37
C GLU A 4 -31.38 -6.20 4.80
N LYS A 5 -32.01 -7.24 4.21
CA LYS A 5 -31.71 -8.64 4.58
C LYS A 5 -30.33 -9.10 4.15
N VAL A 6 -29.71 -8.41 3.19
CA VAL A 6 -28.40 -8.75 2.63
C VAL A 6 -27.51 -7.53 2.63
N TYR A 7 -26.29 -7.67 3.16
CA TYR A 7 -25.28 -6.61 3.14
C TYR A 7 -24.75 -6.41 1.71
N ASN A 8 -24.95 -5.21 1.15
CA ASN A 8 -24.40 -4.82 -0.14
C ASN A 8 -23.12 -3.99 0.08
N HIS A 9 -21.97 -4.65 -0.02
CA HIS A 9 -20.67 -4.01 0.22
C HIS A 9 -20.37 -2.89 -0.79
N LEU A 10 -20.77 -3.02 -2.06
CA LEU A 10 -20.50 -2.05 -3.12
C LEU A 10 -21.12 -0.66 -2.84
N GLU A 11 -22.27 -0.62 -2.20
CA GLU A 11 -22.94 0.63 -1.85
C GLU A 11 -22.40 1.26 -0.57
N ILE A 12 -21.87 0.45 0.32
CA ILE A 12 -21.52 0.86 1.69
C ILE A 12 -20.05 1.22 1.82
N GLU A 13 -19.15 0.42 1.25
CA GLU A 13 -17.71 0.59 1.45
C GLU A 13 -17.19 1.91 0.89
N ASP A 14 -17.53 2.26 -0.34
CA ASP A 14 -17.13 3.52 -0.97
C ASP A 14 -17.63 4.75 -0.20
N LYS A 15 -18.87 4.71 0.30
CA LYS A 15 -19.45 5.78 1.10
C LYS A 15 -18.68 6.01 2.39
N TRP A 16 -18.39 4.92 3.11
CA TRP A 16 -17.68 5.02 4.39
C TRP A 16 -16.23 5.40 4.21
N TYR A 17 -15.56 4.89 3.19
CA TYR A 17 -14.19 5.26 2.90
C TYR A 17 -14.05 6.76 2.59
N LYS A 18 -14.90 7.31 1.73
CA LYS A 18 -14.95 8.75 1.45
C LYS A 18 -15.22 9.58 2.71
N PHE A 19 -16.19 9.15 3.53
CA PHE A 19 -16.49 9.82 4.80
C PHE A 19 -15.30 9.84 5.74
N TRP A 20 -14.56 8.76 5.87
CA TRP A 20 -13.37 8.69 6.72
C TRP A 20 -12.25 9.61 6.22
N LEU A 21 -12.04 9.69 4.92
CA LEU A 21 -11.06 10.60 4.32
C LEU A 21 -11.46 12.07 4.54
N GLU A 22 -12.70 12.44 4.30
CA GLU A 22 -13.22 13.79 4.54
C GLU A 22 -13.08 14.21 6.01
N LYS A 23 -13.31 13.29 6.93
CA LYS A 23 -13.18 13.52 8.38
C LYS A 23 -11.75 13.41 8.89
N LYS A 24 -10.80 13.03 8.04
CA LYS A 24 -9.38 12.89 8.38
C LYS A 24 -9.10 11.93 9.56
N TYR A 25 -9.92 10.89 9.70
CA TYR A 25 -9.82 9.98 10.84
C TYR A 25 -8.51 9.20 10.91
N PHE A 26 -7.77 9.11 9.81
CA PHE A 26 -6.50 8.39 9.74
C PHE A 26 -5.28 9.32 9.81
N GLU A 27 -5.48 10.64 9.75
CA GLU A 27 -4.38 11.60 9.92
C GLU A 27 -3.94 11.64 11.38
N ALA A 28 -2.62 11.68 11.60
CA ALA A 28 -2.05 11.92 12.92
C ALA A 28 -1.80 13.41 13.14
N ASN A 29 -2.04 13.88 14.36
CA ASN A 29 -1.81 15.27 14.74
C ASN A 29 -0.54 15.39 15.58
N ASN A 30 0.52 15.96 15.00
CA ASN A 30 1.81 16.15 15.67
C ASN A 30 1.81 17.18 16.83
N ARG A 31 0.68 17.88 17.02
CA ARG A 31 0.47 18.81 18.15
C ARG A 31 -0.46 18.24 19.22
N SER A 32 -0.86 16.99 19.09
CA SER A 32 -1.70 16.32 20.07
C SER A 32 -1.00 16.20 21.42
N GLN A 33 -1.77 16.30 22.50
CA GLN A 33 -1.30 16.03 23.86
C GLN A 33 -1.61 14.59 24.31
N LYS A 34 -2.21 13.79 23.43
CA LYS A 34 -2.48 12.38 23.68
C LYS A 34 -1.20 11.56 23.62
N GLU A 35 -1.19 10.43 24.31
CA GLU A 35 -0.13 9.46 24.19
C GLU A 35 -0.03 8.94 22.74
N SER A 36 1.18 8.85 22.22
CA SER A 36 1.40 8.46 20.82
C SER A 36 1.48 6.93 20.69
N TYR A 37 0.87 6.42 19.62
CA TYR A 37 1.04 5.03 19.20
C TYR A 37 1.38 4.97 17.71
N VAL A 38 2.55 4.42 17.38
CA VAL A 38 3.06 4.45 16.00
C VAL A 38 3.38 3.04 15.52
N ILE A 39 2.89 2.67 14.35
CA ILE A 39 3.36 1.51 13.61
C ILE A 39 3.95 1.99 12.28
N VAL A 40 5.20 1.62 12.02
CA VAL A 40 5.81 1.75 10.69
C VAL A 40 5.53 0.45 9.95
N MET A 41 4.74 0.54 8.87
CA MET A 41 4.42 -0.62 8.05
C MET A 41 5.70 -1.14 7.38
N PRO A 42 6.01 -2.44 7.46
CA PRO A 42 7.08 -3.03 6.65
C PRO A 42 6.80 -2.78 5.17
N PRO A 43 7.70 -2.06 4.45
CA PRO A 43 7.41 -1.63 3.10
C PRO A 43 7.45 -2.83 2.13
N PRO A 44 6.37 -3.13 1.39
CA PRO A 44 6.41 -4.17 0.38
C PRO A 44 7.33 -3.79 -0.78
N ASN A 45 8.00 -4.80 -1.35
CA ASN A 45 8.78 -4.64 -2.56
C ASN A 45 7.87 -4.41 -3.77
N ILE A 46 8.25 -3.53 -4.68
CA ILE A 46 7.51 -3.26 -5.93
C ILE A 46 7.76 -4.34 -7.01
N THR A 47 7.70 -5.61 -6.61
CA THR A 47 7.96 -6.76 -7.50
C THR A 47 6.70 -7.30 -8.19
N GLY A 48 5.55 -6.69 -7.95
CA GLY A 48 4.25 -7.07 -8.51
C GLY A 48 3.09 -6.74 -7.59
N ILE A 49 1.96 -7.41 -7.82
CA ILE A 49 0.74 -7.26 -7.02
C ILE A 49 0.94 -7.80 -5.60
N LEU A 50 0.32 -7.14 -4.62
CA LEU A 50 0.34 -7.59 -3.23
C LEU A 50 -0.26 -9.00 -3.09
N THR A 51 0.36 -9.80 -2.23
CA THR A 51 -0.06 -11.18 -1.96
C THR A 51 -0.93 -11.26 -0.70
N MET A 52 -1.56 -12.41 -0.47
CA MET A 52 -2.30 -12.69 0.77
C MET A 52 -1.43 -12.54 2.03
N GLY A 53 -0.11 -12.77 1.93
CA GLY A 53 0.81 -12.53 3.03
C GLY A 53 0.90 -11.04 3.41
N HIS A 54 0.92 -10.15 2.44
CA HIS A 54 0.86 -8.71 2.68
C HIS A 54 -0.49 -8.30 3.30
N VAL A 55 -1.60 -8.82 2.76
CA VAL A 55 -2.94 -8.57 3.31
C VAL A 55 -3.02 -9.00 4.77
N LEU A 56 -2.56 -10.20 5.11
CA LEU A 56 -2.58 -10.70 6.48
C LEU A 56 -1.75 -9.81 7.42
N ASN A 57 -0.52 -9.47 7.03
CA ASN A 57 0.35 -8.60 7.82
C ASN A 57 -0.28 -7.23 8.06
N ASN A 58 -0.83 -6.62 7.03
CA ASN A 58 -1.47 -5.31 7.12
C ASN A 58 -2.76 -5.37 7.94
N THR A 59 -3.53 -6.44 7.84
CA THR A 59 -4.76 -6.62 8.62
C THR A 59 -4.47 -6.64 10.13
N PHE A 60 -3.44 -7.34 10.58
CA PHE A 60 -3.05 -7.30 11.99
C PHE A 60 -2.70 -5.89 12.47
N GLN A 61 -1.95 -5.15 11.67
CA GLN A 61 -1.57 -3.78 12.01
C GLN A 61 -2.80 -2.87 12.02
N ASP A 62 -3.70 -2.99 11.04
CA ASP A 62 -4.94 -2.20 10.96
C ASP A 62 -5.83 -2.43 12.19
N ILE A 63 -6.00 -3.66 12.63
CA ILE A 63 -6.77 -4.00 13.84
C ILE A 63 -6.18 -3.29 15.06
N ILE A 64 -4.87 -3.37 15.26
CA ILE A 64 -4.19 -2.75 16.40
C ILE A 64 -4.32 -1.22 16.35
N ILE A 65 -4.10 -0.63 15.18
CA ILE A 65 -4.19 0.82 14.95
C ILE A 65 -5.60 1.33 15.25
N ARG A 66 -6.63 0.63 14.79
CA ARG A 66 -8.04 0.97 15.07
C ARG A 66 -8.35 0.85 16.55
N MET A 67 -7.93 -0.23 17.20
CA MET A 67 -8.08 -0.44 18.64
C MET A 67 -7.45 0.72 19.42
N LYS A 68 -6.21 1.09 19.13
CA LYS A 68 -5.51 2.18 19.80
C LYS A 68 -6.18 3.54 19.61
N ARG A 69 -6.76 3.82 18.44
CA ARG A 69 -7.59 5.03 18.25
C ARG A 69 -8.83 5.02 19.15
N MET A 70 -9.49 3.88 19.27
CA MET A 70 -10.66 3.73 20.15
C MET A 70 -10.29 3.87 21.63
N GLU A 71 -9.09 3.47 22.04
CA GLU A 71 -8.54 3.68 23.38
C GLU A 71 -8.12 5.13 23.65
N GLY A 72 -8.14 6.01 22.64
CA GLY A 72 -7.89 7.44 22.78
C GLY A 72 -6.45 7.89 22.48
N TYR A 73 -5.59 7.01 22.00
CA TYR A 73 -4.23 7.36 21.57
C TYR A 73 -4.24 8.28 20.35
N GLU A 74 -3.16 9.05 20.19
CA GLU A 74 -2.81 9.69 18.93
C GLU A 74 -2.05 8.68 18.08
N VAL A 75 -2.64 8.26 16.95
CA VAL A 75 -2.15 7.09 16.23
C VAL A 75 -1.64 7.47 14.85
N LEU A 76 -0.40 7.03 14.56
CA LEU A 76 0.17 7.07 13.21
C LEU A 76 0.42 5.64 12.71
N TRP A 77 -0.18 5.30 11.60
CA TRP A 77 0.19 4.14 10.81
C TRP A 77 0.89 4.62 9.54
N LEU A 78 2.21 4.46 9.49
CA LEU A 78 3.05 5.02 8.43
C LEU A 78 3.30 3.97 7.34
N PRO A 79 2.68 4.11 6.16
CA PRO A 79 2.93 3.24 5.02
C PRO A 79 4.24 3.59 4.32
N GLY A 80 4.73 2.66 3.50
CA GLY A 80 5.89 2.85 2.63
C GLY A 80 5.96 1.77 1.58
N ILE A 81 6.83 1.97 0.60
CA ILE A 81 7.19 0.99 -0.43
C ILE A 81 8.70 0.84 -0.48
N ASP A 82 9.18 -0.37 -0.79
CA ASP A 82 10.58 -0.62 -1.06
C ASP A 82 10.80 -0.76 -2.56
N HIS A 83 11.66 0.08 -3.13
CA HIS A 83 12.04 -0.04 -4.54
C HIS A 83 12.76 -1.35 -4.85
N ALA A 84 13.38 -2.00 -3.84
CA ALA A 84 13.98 -3.34 -3.92
C ALA A 84 14.82 -3.53 -5.20
N GLY A 85 15.80 -2.65 -5.43
CA GLY A 85 16.47 -2.46 -6.72
C GLY A 85 16.85 -3.74 -7.46
N ILE A 86 17.49 -4.71 -6.78
CA ILE A 86 17.88 -5.99 -7.39
C ILE A 86 16.66 -6.83 -7.77
N ALA A 87 15.66 -6.92 -6.88
CA ALA A 87 14.48 -7.72 -7.12
C ALA A 87 13.62 -7.11 -8.25
N THR A 88 13.46 -5.80 -8.26
CA THR A 88 12.75 -5.05 -9.30
C THR A 88 13.45 -5.20 -10.64
N GLN A 89 14.79 -5.09 -10.69
CA GLN A 89 15.55 -5.34 -11.89
C GLN A 89 15.27 -6.75 -12.44
N ASN A 90 15.30 -7.78 -11.60
CA ASN A 90 15.05 -9.16 -12.01
C ASN A 90 13.65 -9.36 -12.63
N VAL A 91 12.61 -8.72 -12.08
CA VAL A 91 11.26 -8.84 -12.65
C VAL A 91 11.15 -8.10 -13.98
N VAL A 92 11.76 -6.92 -14.10
CA VAL A 92 11.79 -6.17 -15.36
C VAL A 92 12.58 -6.93 -16.43
N GLU A 93 13.72 -7.54 -16.09
CA GLU A 93 14.47 -8.38 -17.03
C GLU A 93 13.65 -9.58 -17.52
N LYS A 94 12.84 -10.19 -16.65
CA LYS A 94 11.93 -11.29 -17.04
C LYS A 94 10.83 -10.80 -18.00
N GLU A 95 10.30 -9.60 -17.82
CA GLU A 95 9.32 -9.03 -18.75
C GLU A 95 9.96 -8.75 -20.11
N ILE A 96 11.16 -8.16 -20.14
CA ILE A 96 11.91 -7.90 -21.37
C ILE A 96 12.26 -9.21 -22.10
N ALA A 97 12.58 -10.26 -21.36
CA ALA A 97 12.85 -11.57 -21.93
C ALA A 97 11.64 -12.18 -22.69
N LYS A 98 10.41 -11.83 -22.31
CA LYS A 98 9.20 -12.24 -23.06
C LYS A 98 9.14 -11.57 -24.45
N GLU A 99 9.78 -10.42 -24.61
CA GLU A 99 9.94 -9.73 -25.90
C GLU A 99 11.12 -10.28 -26.73
N GLY A 100 11.81 -11.32 -26.24
CA GLY A 100 12.99 -11.92 -26.88
C GLY A 100 14.25 -11.04 -26.78
N LYS A 101 14.29 -10.12 -25.82
CA LYS A 101 15.39 -9.17 -25.61
C LYS A 101 16.03 -9.33 -24.24
N THR A 102 17.22 -8.80 -24.11
CA THR A 102 17.95 -8.66 -22.86
C THR A 102 18.11 -7.18 -22.50
N ARG A 103 18.48 -6.87 -21.26
CA ARG A 103 18.81 -5.49 -20.85
C ARG A 103 19.98 -4.90 -21.66
N PHE A 104 20.88 -5.76 -22.16
CA PHE A 104 22.03 -5.32 -22.97
C PHE A 104 21.60 -4.90 -24.38
N ASP A 105 20.57 -5.55 -24.94
CA ASP A 105 20.00 -5.19 -26.24
C ASP A 105 19.28 -3.84 -26.20
N LEU A 106 18.68 -3.49 -25.05
CA LEU A 106 18.00 -2.22 -24.84
C LEU A 106 18.99 -1.07 -24.55
N GLY A 107 20.13 -1.37 -23.93
CA GLY A 107 21.02 -0.35 -23.39
C GLY A 107 20.49 0.25 -22.08
N ARG A 108 21.37 1.03 -21.42
CA ARG A 108 21.12 1.54 -20.05
C ARG A 108 19.90 2.46 -19.97
N GLU A 109 19.76 3.38 -20.90
CA GLU A 109 18.71 4.42 -20.83
C GLU A 109 17.31 3.82 -20.98
N GLU A 110 17.09 3.00 -22.01
CA GLU A 110 15.79 2.35 -22.22
C GLU A 110 15.49 1.33 -21.12
N PHE A 111 16.49 0.61 -20.63
CA PHE A 111 16.30 -0.28 -19.50
C PHE A 111 15.85 0.47 -18.24
N LEU A 112 16.48 1.59 -17.88
CA LEU A 112 16.07 2.43 -16.75
C LEU A 112 14.65 2.97 -16.92
N LYS A 113 14.27 3.37 -18.12
CA LYS A 113 12.90 3.80 -18.42
C LYS A 113 11.89 2.69 -18.09
N ARG A 114 12.14 1.46 -18.54
CA ARG A 114 11.29 0.29 -18.21
C ARG A 114 11.20 0.02 -16.71
N VAL A 115 12.28 0.22 -15.96
CA VAL A 115 12.29 0.07 -14.50
C VAL A 115 11.41 1.15 -13.83
N TRP A 116 11.47 2.40 -14.31
CA TRP A 116 10.60 3.47 -13.80
C TRP A 116 9.13 3.25 -14.15
N GLU A 117 8.82 2.84 -15.36
CA GLU A 117 7.46 2.46 -15.77
C GLU A 117 6.90 1.33 -14.88
N TRP A 118 7.73 0.34 -14.55
CA TRP A 118 7.37 -0.72 -13.60
C TRP A 118 7.06 -0.16 -12.21
N LYS A 119 7.91 0.73 -11.70
CA LYS A 119 7.71 1.39 -10.39
C LYS A 119 6.40 2.19 -10.37
N GLU A 120 6.11 2.96 -11.40
CA GLU A 120 4.85 3.73 -11.49
C GLU A 120 3.64 2.80 -11.53
N LYS A 121 3.73 1.70 -12.26
CA LYS A 121 2.62 0.74 -12.38
C LYS A 121 2.29 0.01 -11.09
N TYR A 122 3.28 -0.32 -10.27
CA TYR A 122 3.11 -1.18 -9.09
C TYR A 122 3.38 -0.49 -7.75
N GLY A 123 3.87 0.72 -7.76
CA GLY A 123 4.19 1.46 -6.54
C GLY A 123 2.99 2.11 -5.86
N ASP A 124 1.90 2.33 -6.60
CA ASP A 124 0.71 3.04 -6.11
C ASP A 124 -0.50 2.09 -5.90
N ILE A 125 -0.25 0.78 -5.84
CA ILE A 125 -1.29 -0.25 -5.62
C ILE A 125 -1.54 -0.49 -4.14
#